data_8464e9960123bf1f94fa481738de4a28
#
_entry.id   8464e9960123bf1f94fa481738de4a28
#
_cell.length_a   1.000
_cell.length_b   1.000
_cell.length_c   1.000
_cell.angle_alpha   90.00
_cell.angle_beta   90.00
_cell.angle_gamma   90.00
#
_symmetry.space_group_name_H-M   'P 1'
#
loop_
_entity.id
_entity.type
_entity.pdbx_description
1 polymer ?
#
loop_
_entity_poly.entity_id
_entity_poly.type
_entity_poly.pdbx_seq_one_letter_code
_entity_poly.pdbx_strand_id
1 'polypeptide(L)'
;LDVRKTLRKNMQYDGMFFDLQWKASKVDRPKVMCICDVSGSVSNYSRFLLMFLYSLSEVIPKVRSFAFSSDLGEVTQLFENSKLEDAMAKTMRDYGNGSTDYGQMFMDFKRNCMDDVNNKTTIIILGDARNNYGNPQAEILHEMYEKSRRVIWLNPEPRSNWIVGDAEMKKYAPNCHQTDVCNSLTHLERVVANLLRFAS
;
A
#
# COMPACT_ATOMS: atom_id res chain seq x y z
N LEU A 1 24.21 21.66 0.67
CA LEU A 1 25.54 21.93 1.22
C LEU A 1 25.48 21.85 2.75
N ASP A 2 26.35 21.07 3.38
CA ASP A 2 26.56 21.09 4.83
C ASP A 2 27.66 22.12 5.17
N VAL A 3 27.23 23.36 5.42
CA VAL A 3 28.14 24.49 5.62
C VAL A 3 29.11 24.23 6.78
N ARG A 4 28.64 23.67 7.91
CA ARG A 4 29.48 23.39 9.08
C ARG A 4 30.57 22.35 8.79
N LYS A 5 30.21 21.26 8.13
CA LYS A 5 31.18 20.21 7.76
C LYS A 5 32.14 20.71 6.68
N THR A 6 31.63 21.46 5.70
CA THR A 6 32.47 22.07 4.65
C THR A 6 33.51 23.01 5.25
N LEU A 7 33.10 23.95 6.10
CA LEU A 7 34.01 24.86 6.76
C LEU A 7 35.07 24.12 7.61
N ARG A 8 34.61 23.15 8.46
CA ARG A 8 35.52 22.41 9.34
C ARG A 8 36.55 21.60 8.52
N LYS A 9 36.17 21.00 7.40
CA LYS A 9 37.07 20.19 6.56
C LYS A 9 38.05 21.08 5.77
N ASN A 10 37.66 22.31 5.42
CA ASN A 10 38.49 23.24 4.66
C ASN A 10 39.32 24.18 5.54
N MET A 11 39.21 24.14 6.87
CA MET A 11 40.05 24.94 7.78
C MET A 11 41.55 24.69 7.59
N GLN A 12 41.95 23.48 7.22
CA GLN A 12 43.33 23.11 6.93
C GLN A 12 43.90 23.74 5.64
N TYR A 13 43.05 24.37 4.83
CA TYR A 13 43.43 25.01 3.56
C TYR A 13 43.22 26.52 3.60
N ASP A 14 43.44 27.17 4.76
CA ASP A 14 43.31 28.63 4.97
C ASP A 14 41.97 29.20 4.47
N GLY A 15 40.87 28.41 4.56
CA GLY A 15 39.53 28.82 4.19
C GLY A 15 39.20 28.74 2.70
N MET A 16 40.08 28.23 1.85
CA MET A 16 39.75 27.92 0.46
C MET A 16 38.88 26.69 0.37
N PHE A 17 37.78 26.77 -0.38
CA PHE A 17 36.78 25.68 -0.51
C PHE A 17 37.20 24.65 -1.56
N PHE A 18 38.00 23.66 -1.19
CA PHE A 18 38.39 22.58 -2.07
C PHE A 18 37.48 21.35 -1.95
N ASP A 19 36.85 21.16 -0.79
CA ASP A 19 36.05 19.95 -0.52
C ASP A 19 34.66 20.32 0.01
N LEU A 20 33.67 20.34 -0.88
CA LEU A 20 32.28 20.63 -0.56
C LEU A 20 31.57 19.40 0.03
N GLN A 21 31.14 19.51 1.29
CA GLN A 21 30.38 18.50 1.96
C GLN A 21 28.88 18.75 1.77
N TRP A 22 28.21 17.81 1.14
CA TRP A 22 26.76 17.87 0.97
C TRP A 22 26.06 17.20 2.15
N LYS A 23 24.98 17.80 2.64
CA LYS A 23 24.07 17.08 3.54
C LYS A 23 23.55 15.88 2.78
N ALA A 24 23.90 14.67 3.22
CA ALA A 24 23.13 13.51 2.85
C ALA A 24 21.72 13.74 3.42
N SER A 25 20.76 14.06 2.57
CA SER A 25 19.37 13.92 2.92
C SER A 25 19.20 12.42 3.22
N LYS A 26 18.86 12.06 4.46
CA LYS A 26 18.25 10.77 4.72
C LYS A 26 16.93 10.82 3.95
N VAL A 27 16.91 10.29 2.75
CA VAL A 27 15.67 9.96 2.07
C VAL A 27 15.04 8.88 2.96
N ASP A 28 14.08 9.29 3.77
CA ASP A 28 13.28 8.41 4.59
C ASP A 28 12.44 7.59 3.59
N ARG A 29 12.92 6.41 3.23
CA ARG A 29 12.23 5.56 2.25
C ARG A 29 10.87 5.18 2.83
N PRO A 30 9.76 5.43 2.10
CA PRO A 30 8.44 5.14 2.61
C PRO A 30 8.31 3.65 2.89
N LYS A 31 7.74 3.30 4.02
CA LYS A 31 7.29 1.95 4.32
C LYS A 31 5.91 1.81 3.72
N VAL A 32 5.74 0.90 2.78
CA VAL A 32 4.46 0.64 2.12
C VAL A 32 3.93 -0.72 2.52
N MET A 33 2.67 -0.79 2.93
CA MET A 33 1.90 -2.01 3.12
C MET A 33 0.76 -2.01 2.12
N CYS A 34 0.72 -2.99 1.22
CA CYS A 34 -0.29 -3.08 0.19
C CYS A 34 -1.15 -4.33 0.41
N ILE A 35 -2.46 -4.15 0.56
CA ILE A 35 -3.45 -5.20 0.81
C ILE A 35 -4.30 -5.33 -0.44
N CYS A 36 -4.35 -6.52 -1.03
CA CYS A 36 -5.07 -6.79 -2.27
C CYS A 36 -6.20 -7.79 -2.04
N ASP A 37 -7.41 -7.37 -2.36
CA ASP A 37 -8.56 -8.25 -2.47
C ASP A 37 -8.42 -9.12 -3.73
N VAL A 38 -8.47 -10.43 -3.55
CA VAL A 38 -8.40 -11.43 -4.62
C VAL A 38 -9.65 -12.33 -4.66
N SER A 39 -10.71 -11.90 -4.00
CA SER A 39 -11.99 -12.61 -3.94
C SER A 39 -12.72 -12.69 -5.29
N GLY A 40 -13.78 -13.49 -5.33
CA GLY A 40 -14.59 -13.67 -6.52
C GLY A 40 -15.26 -12.41 -7.05
N SER A 41 -15.63 -11.46 -6.18
CA SER A 41 -16.27 -10.18 -6.57
C SER A 41 -15.35 -9.31 -7.42
N VAL A 42 -14.03 -9.35 -7.16
CA VAL A 42 -13.02 -8.60 -7.93
C VAL A 42 -12.34 -9.45 -9.01
N SER A 43 -12.84 -10.65 -9.33
CA SER A 43 -12.18 -11.61 -10.25
C SER A 43 -11.81 -10.99 -11.60
N ASN A 44 -12.63 -10.09 -12.13
CA ASN A 44 -12.35 -9.35 -13.38
C ASN A 44 -11.20 -8.35 -13.23
N TYR A 45 -10.87 -7.93 -12.02
CA TYR A 45 -9.84 -6.94 -11.71
C TYR A 45 -8.65 -7.53 -10.95
N SER A 46 -8.80 -8.74 -10.37
CA SER A 46 -7.78 -9.34 -9.50
C SER A 46 -6.42 -9.46 -10.19
N ARG A 47 -6.41 -9.90 -11.45
CA ARG A 47 -5.18 -9.94 -12.25
C ARG A 47 -4.52 -8.57 -12.35
N PHE A 48 -5.29 -7.54 -12.64
CA PHE A 48 -4.84 -6.17 -12.75
C PHE A 48 -4.31 -5.62 -11.41
N LEU A 49 -5.01 -5.90 -10.30
CA LEU A 49 -4.61 -5.49 -8.96
C LEU A 49 -3.32 -6.19 -8.51
N LEU A 50 -3.18 -7.49 -8.82
CA LEU A 50 -1.95 -8.25 -8.53
C LEU A 50 -0.77 -7.79 -9.38
N MET A 51 -0.98 -7.43 -10.66
CA MET A 51 0.06 -6.80 -11.48
C MET A 51 0.53 -5.48 -10.89
N PHE A 52 -0.38 -4.68 -10.33
CA PHE A 52 -0.03 -3.45 -9.63
C PHE A 52 0.79 -3.72 -8.38
N LEU A 53 0.38 -4.69 -7.57
CA LEU A 53 1.10 -5.12 -6.39
C LEU A 53 2.54 -5.51 -6.73
N TYR A 54 2.71 -6.30 -7.79
CA TYR A 54 4.03 -6.69 -8.30
C TYR A 54 4.85 -5.48 -8.73
N SER A 55 4.28 -4.57 -9.53
CA SER A 55 4.97 -3.37 -10.01
C SER A 55 5.39 -2.44 -8.86
N LEU A 56 4.60 -2.37 -7.78
CA LEU A 56 4.99 -1.61 -6.58
C LEU A 56 6.23 -2.22 -5.92
N SER A 57 6.32 -3.55 -5.83
CA SER A 57 7.46 -4.23 -5.21
C SER A 57 8.77 -4.04 -5.99
N GLU A 58 8.70 -3.84 -7.32
CA GLU A 58 9.88 -3.54 -8.15
C GLU A 58 10.38 -2.10 -7.99
N VAL A 59 9.47 -1.14 -7.77
CA VAL A 59 9.79 0.30 -7.79
C VAL A 59 10.05 0.85 -6.40
N ILE A 60 9.33 0.34 -5.40
CA ILE A 60 9.42 0.82 -4.01
C ILE A 60 10.16 -0.21 -3.15
N PRO A 61 11.37 0.10 -2.66
CA PRO A 61 12.04 -0.79 -1.73
C PRO A 61 11.27 -0.86 -0.40
N LYS A 62 11.08 -2.06 0.14
CA LYS A 62 10.35 -2.36 1.39
C LYS A 62 8.82 -2.23 1.29
N VAL A 63 8.24 -2.75 0.23
CA VAL A 63 6.80 -3.01 0.18
C VAL A 63 6.52 -4.34 0.88
N ARG A 64 5.59 -4.34 1.85
CA ARG A 64 4.96 -5.57 2.32
C ARG A 64 3.66 -5.76 1.58
N SER A 65 3.50 -6.91 0.98
CA SER A 65 2.38 -7.26 0.11
C SER A 65 1.50 -8.32 0.77
N PHE A 66 0.20 -8.08 0.78
CA PHE A 66 -0.79 -8.97 1.38
C PHE A 66 -1.90 -9.26 0.39
N ALA A 67 -2.46 -10.45 0.46
CA ALA A 67 -3.64 -10.83 -0.30
C ALA A 67 -4.69 -11.46 0.63
N PHE A 68 -5.96 -11.29 0.31
CA PHE A 68 -7.07 -11.89 1.04
C PHE A 68 -8.28 -12.12 0.14
N SER A 69 -9.11 -13.07 0.55
CA SER A 69 -10.55 -13.10 0.26
C SER A 69 -11.32 -13.13 1.57
N SER A 70 -11.08 -14.09 2.45
CA SER A 70 -11.49 -14.10 3.86
C SER A 70 -10.31 -13.76 4.77
N ASP A 71 -9.32 -14.64 4.82
CA ASP A 71 -8.17 -14.51 5.70
C ASP A 71 -7.04 -13.74 5.00
N LEU A 72 -6.33 -12.92 5.79
CA LEU A 72 -5.20 -12.13 5.29
C LEU A 72 -3.90 -12.94 5.32
N GLY A 73 -3.23 -13.05 4.16
CA GLY A 73 -1.91 -13.65 4.04
C GLY A 73 -0.86 -12.71 3.49
N GLU A 74 0.35 -12.80 4.02
CA GLU A 74 1.48 -12.06 3.48
C GLU A 74 2.09 -12.79 2.29
N VAL A 75 2.19 -12.10 1.16
CA VAL A 75 2.70 -12.63 -0.11
C VAL A 75 4.00 -11.93 -0.57
N THR A 76 4.62 -11.14 0.28
CA THR A 76 5.84 -10.36 -0.02
C THR A 76 6.92 -11.23 -0.64
N GLN A 77 7.34 -12.29 0.05
CA GLN A 77 8.41 -13.17 -0.42
C GLN A 77 8.05 -13.91 -1.71
N LEU A 78 6.76 -14.19 -1.92
CA LEU A 78 6.29 -14.83 -3.13
C LEU A 78 6.50 -13.93 -4.34
N PHE A 79 6.18 -12.64 -4.22
CA PHE A 79 6.36 -11.67 -5.30
C PHE A 79 7.83 -11.29 -5.52
N GLU A 80 8.67 -11.30 -4.48
CA GLU A 80 10.10 -11.03 -4.59
C GLU A 80 10.89 -12.17 -5.25
N ASN A 81 10.46 -13.44 -5.04
CA ASN A 81 11.22 -14.61 -5.42
C ASN A 81 10.64 -15.42 -6.60
N SER A 82 9.53 -14.97 -7.19
CA SER A 82 8.85 -15.69 -8.27
C SER A 82 8.61 -14.77 -9.48
N LYS A 83 8.44 -15.38 -10.66
CA LYS A 83 7.94 -14.64 -11.81
C LYS A 83 6.50 -14.21 -11.58
N LEU A 84 6.08 -13.11 -12.20
CA LEU A 84 4.76 -12.53 -12.04
C LEU A 84 3.62 -13.55 -12.17
N GLU A 85 3.64 -14.37 -13.24
CA GLU A 85 2.60 -15.34 -13.54
C GLU A 85 2.49 -16.42 -12.45
N ASP A 86 3.64 -16.92 -11.97
CA ASP A 86 3.70 -17.95 -10.91
C ASP A 86 3.24 -17.38 -9.57
N ALA A 87 3.67 -16.15 -9.24
CA ALA A 87 3.25 -15.46 -8.02
C ALA A 87 1.75 -15.21 -8.01
N MET A 88 1.20 -14.75 -9.14
CA MET A 88 -0.25 -14.52 -9.28
C MET A 88 -1.04 -15.82 -9.18
N ALA A 89 -0.63 -16.87 -9.91
CA ALA A 89 -1.32 -18.16 -9.88
C ALA A 89 -1.33 -18.77 -8.47
N LYS A 90 -0.21 -18.66 -7.75
CA LYS A 90 -0.12 -19.15 -6.38
C LYS A 90 -0.95 -18.31 -5.41
N THR A 91 -0.92 -16.98 -5.51
CA THR A 91 -1.74 -16.09 -4.69
C THR A 91 -3.24 -16.39 -4.90
N MET A 92 -3.69 -16.51 -6.14
CA MET A 92 -5.08 -16.84 -6.46
C MET A 92 -5.49 -18.21 -5.93
N ARG A 93 -4.61 -19.22 -6.01
CA ARG A 93 -4.90 -20.57 -5.49
C ARG A 93 -5.00 -20.58 -3.96
N ASP A 94 -4.09 -19.87 -3.28
CA ASP A 94 -3.97 -19.93 -1.83
C ASP A 94 -4.98 -19.00 -1.13
N TYR A 95 -5.37 -17.87 -1.76
CA TYR A 95 -6.22 -16.84 -1.15
C TYR A 95 -7.46 -16.45 -1.98
N GLY A 96 -7.60 -16.88 -3.23
CA GLY A 96 -8.67 -16.43 -4.14
C GLY A 96 -9.98 -17.20 -4.05
N ASN A 97 -10.05 -18.28 -3.27
CA ASN A 97 -11.20 -19.20 -3.28
C ASN A 97 -12.22 -18.96 -2.15
N GLY A 98 -12.05 -17.90 -1.35
CA GLY A 98 -12.93 -17.57 -0.24
C GLY A 98 -14.05 -16.59 -0.63
N SER A 99 -15.06 -16.52 0.25
CA SER A 99 -16.03 -15.43 0.26
C SER A 99 -15.36 -14.17 0.80
N THR A 100 -15.65 -13.00 0.24
CA THR A 100 -15.02 -11.74 0.67
C THR A 100 -15.42 -11.40 2.10
N ASP A 101 -14.44 -11.17 2.97
CA ASP A 101 -14.65 -10.70 4.34
C ASP A 101 -13.57 -9.66 4.72
N TYR A 102 -13.89 -8.38 4.50
CA TYR A 102 -13.02 -7.27 4.91
C TYR A 102 -12.89 -7.16 6.42
N GLY A 103 -13.94 -7.52 7.17
CA GLY A 103 -13.90 -7.50 8.62
C GLY A 103 -12.87 -8.47 9.18
N GLN A 104 -12.84 -9.70 8.67
CA GLN A 104 -11.83 -10.69 9.03
C GLN A 104 -10.43 -10.22 8.61
N MET A 105 -10.28 -9.70 7.41
CA MET A 105 -9.01 -9.12 6.93
C MET A 105 -8.49 -8.03 7.88
N PHE A 106 -9.35 -7.10 8.33
CA PHE A 106 -8.94 -6.06 9.28
C PHE A 106 -8.57 -6.63 10.65
N MET A 107 -9.27 -7.64 11.15
CA MET A 107 -8.91 -8.31 12.40
C MET A 107 -7.55 -9.01 12.31
N ASP A 108 -7.29 -9.68 11.19
CA ASP A 108 -6.00 -10.33 10.94
C ASP A 108 -4.87 -9.30 10.82
N PHE A 109 -5.13 -8.20 10.10
CA PHE A 109 -4.16 -7.09 9.99
C PHE A 109 -3.84 -6.50 11.37
N LYS A 110 -4.87 -6.26 12.19
CA LYS A 110 -4.68 -5.75 13.55
C LYS A 110 -3.82 -6.69 14.39
N ARG A 111 -4.08 -7.98 14.34
CA ARG A 111 -3.35 -8.99 15.11
C ARG A 111 -1.89 -9.15 14.67
N ASN A 112 -1.64 -9.12 13.36
CA ASN A 112 -0.36 -9.56 12.81
C ASN A 112 0.54 -8.40 12.34
N CYS A 113 -0.02 -7.21 12.07
CA CYS A 113 0.68 -6.15 11.35
C CYS A 113 0.57 -4.76 11.98
N MET A 114 -0.40 -4.53 12.89
CA MET A 114 -0.68 -3.19 13.43
C MET A 114 0.48 -2.60 14.23
N ASP A 115 1.27 -3.43 14.90
CA ASP A 115 2.46 -2.99 15.65
C ASP A 115 3.58 -2.47 14.73
N ASP A 116 3.55 -2.88 13.49
CA ASP A 116 4.48 -2.41 12.46
C ASP A 116 4.05 -1.09 11.81
N VAL A 117 2.81 -0.65 12.02
CA VAL A 117 2.28 0.61 11.46
C VAL A 117 2.76 1.80 12.30
N ASN A 118 3.27 2.83 11.63
CA ASN A 118 3.68 4.08 12.26
C ASN A 118 3.49 5.26 11.28
N ASN A 119 3.81 6.47 11.75
CA ASN A 119 3.67 7.72 10.98
C ASN A 119 4.54 7.84 9.70
N LYS A 120 5.30 6.82 9.34
CA LYS A 120 6.05 6.69 8.08
C LYS A 120 5.42 5.64 7.15
N THR A 121 4.42 4.90 7.62
CA THR A 121 3.78 3.83 6.89
C THR A 121 2.67 4.36 5.98
N THR A 122 2.71 4.04 4.71
CA THR A 122 1.58 4.20 3.78
C THR A 122 0.90 2.86 3.59
N ILE A 123 -0.39 2.80 3.84
CA ILE A 123 -1.22 1.61 3.63
C ILE A 123 -2.03 1.82 2.36
N ILE A 124 -1.98 0.86 1.45
CA ILE A 124 -2.75 0.87 0.20
C ILE A 124 -3.69 -0.33 0.23
N ILE A 125 -4.98 -0.09 0.08
CA ILE A 125 -6.00 -1.14 0.00
C ILE A 125 -6.52 -1.17 -1.43
N LEU A 126 -6.47 -2.34 -2.07
CA LEU A 126 -6.93 -2.60 -3.42
C LEU A 126 -8.14 -3.53 -3.35
N GLY A 127 -9.33 -3.04 -3.63
CA GLY A 127 -10.54 -3.86 -3.60
C GLY A 127 -11.84 -3.04 -3.68
N ASP A 128 -12.95 -3.74 -3.93
CA ASP A 128 -14.27 -3.17 -4.19
C ASP A 128 -15.05 -2.78 -2.93
N ALA A 129 -14.55 -3.16 -1.75
CA ALA A 129 -15.20 -2.96 -0.45
C ALA A 129 -16.53 -3.71 -0.27
N ARG A 130 -16.78 -4.80 -1.01
CA ARG A 130 -17.94 -5.66 -0.83
C ARG A 130 -17.68 -6.64 0.30
N ASN A 131 -18.55 -6.65 1.30
CA ASN A 131 -18.30 -7.38 2.55
C ASN A 131 -19.35 -8.47 2.85
N ASN A 132 -20.11 -8.91 1.84
CA ASN A 132 -21.15 -9.94 1.97
C ASN A 132 -22.06 -9.75 3.20
N TYR A 133 -22.38 -8.49 3.51
CA TYR A 133 -23.18 -8.10 4.69
C TYR A 133 -22.56 -8.49 6.05
N GLY A 134 -21.27 -8.84 6.08
CA GLY A 134 -20.53 -9.09 7.32
C GLY A 134 -20.25 -7.82 8.12
N ASN A 135 -19.70 -7.99 9.33
CA ASN A 135 -19.28 -6.83 10.15
C ASN A 135 -18.05 -6.16 9.51
N PRO A 136 -18.12 -4.89 9.07
CA PRO A 136 -17.04 -4.25 8.31
C PRO A 136 -15.81 -3.87 9.13
N GLN A 137 -15.86 -3.89 10.47
CA GLN A 137 -14.75 -3.55 11.38
C GLN A 137 -14.08 -2.19 11.04
N ALA A 138 -14.89 -1.18 10.71
CA ALA A 138 -14.39 0.13 10.25
C ALA A 138 -13.56 0.86 11.32
N GLU A 139 -13.73 0.50 12.58
CA GLU A 139 -12.93 0.99 13.71
C GLU A 139 -11.46 0.56 13.63
N ILE A 140 -11.17 -0.62 13.06
CA ILE A 140 -9.79 -1.06 12.84
C ILE A 140 -9.15 -0.23 11.71
N LEU A 141 -9.90 0.04 10.65
CA LEU A 141 -9.44 0.94 9.59
C LEU A 141 -9.19 2.37 10.13
N HIS A 142 -10.02 2.84 11.06
CA HIS A 142 -9.81 4.10 11.76
C HIS A 142 -8.49 4.07 12.56
N GLU A 143 -8.20 2.99 13.27
CA GLU A 143 -6.91 2.83 13.97
C GLU A 143 -5.72 2.84 12.99
N MET A 144 -5.86 2.20 11.82
CA MET A 144 -4.84 2.27 10.75
C MET A 144 -4.65 3.71 10.25
N TYR A 145 -5.74 4.46 10.08
CA TYR A 145 -5.73 5.86 9.68
C TYR A 145 -4.97 6.74 10.68
N GLU A 146 -5.25 6.61 11.97
CA GLU A 146 -4.61 7.40 13.03
C GLU A 146 -3.11 7.08 13.20
N LYS A 147 -2.72 5.82 13.06
CA LYS A 147 -1.32 5.37 13.25
C LYS A 147 -0.44 5.61 12.04
N SER A 148 -1.01 5.54 10.83
CA SER A 148 -0.23 5.58 9.59
C SER A 148 0.01 7.01 9.09
N ARG A 149 0.99 7.16 8.18
CA ARG A 149 1.15 8.40 7.42
C ARG A 149 0.00 8.63 6.47
N ARG A 150 -0.48 7.54 5.82
CA ARG A 150 -1.57 7.57 4.85
C ARG A 150 -2.25 6.21 4.76
N VAL A 151 -3.56 6.25 4.59
CA VAL A 151 -4.39 5.15 4.08
C VAL A 151 -4.96 5.58 2.74
N ILE A 152 -4.72 4.80 1.70
CA ILE A 152 -5.19 5.02 0.33
C ILE A 152 -6.04 3.82 -0.06
N TRP A 153 -7.28 4.05 -0.47
CA TRP A 153 -8.16 3.01 -0.99
C TRP A 153 -8.33 3.15 -2.51
N LEU A 154 -7.97 2.12 -3.23
CA LEU A 154 -8.10 2.04 -4.68
C LEU A 154 -9.19 1.02 -5.03
N ASN A 155 -10.35 1.52 -5.42
CA ASN A 155 -11.50 0.71 -5.72
C ASN A 155 -11.63 0.53 -7.25
N PRO A 156 -11.72 -0.72 -7.77
CA PRO A 156 -11.86 -0.97 -9.20
C PRO A 156 -13.24 -0.59 -9.76
N GLU A 157 -14.26 -0.49 -8.89
CA GLU A 157 -15.61 -0.12 -9.31
C GLU A 157 -15.80 1.40 -9.43
N PRO A 158 -16.71 1.84 -10.30
CA PRO A 158 -17.10 3.25 -10.38
C PRO A 158 -17.76 3.72 -9.08
N ARG A 159 -17.62 4.99 -8.76
CA ARG A 159 -18.16 5.58 -7.50
C ARG A 159 -19.65 5.35 -7.29
N SER A 160 -20.43 5.19 -8.36
CA SER A 160 -21.85 4.86 -8.28
C SER A 160 -22.16 3.54 -7.56
N ASN A 161 -21.21 2.60 -7.59
CA ASN A 161 -21.36 1.26 -7.00
C ASN A 161 -20.94 1.20 -5.53
N TRP A 162 -20.24 2.21 -5.03
CA TRP A 162 -19.63 2.20 -3.69
C TRP A 162 -20.63 2.21 -2.52
N ILE A 163 -21.90 2.47 -2.82
CA ILE A 163 -23.00 2.51 -1.84
C ILE A 163 -24.12 1.54 -2.19
N VAL A 164 -23.89 0.63 -3.14
CA VAL A 164 -24.92 -0.29 -3.65
C VAL A 164 -24.66 -1.70 -3.15
N GLY A 165 -25.73 -2.37 -2.71
CA GLY A 165 -25.68 -3.76 -2.24
C GLY A 165 -24.92 -3.89 -0.92
N ASP A 166 -23.92 -4.74 -0.91
CA ASP A 166 -23.04 -5.07 0.21
C ASP A 166 -21.74 -4.25 0.26
N ALA A 167 -21.64 -3.20 -0.59
CA ALA A 167 -20.48 -2.32 -0.63
C ALA A 167 -20.44 -1.40 0.61
N GLU A 168 -19.32 -1.41 1.34
CA GLU A 168 -19.12 -0.73 2.62
C GLU A 168 -18.25 0.53 2.52
N MET A 169 -17.99 1.03 1.29
CA MET A 169 -17.18 2.24 1.10
C MET A 169 -17.70 3.46 1.88
N LYS A 170 -19.02 3.54 2.15
CA LYS A 170 -19.59 4.60 2.98
C LYS A 170 -18.99 4.61 4.40
N LYS A 171 -18.67 3.43 4.95
CA LYS A 171 -18.06 3.27 6.27
C LYS A 171 -16.53 3.37 6.22
N TYR A 172 -15.91 2.95 5.11
CA TYR A 172 -14.47 2.93 4.95
C TYR A 172 -13.87 4.26 4.50
N ALA A 173 -14.51 4.97 3.57
CA ALA A 173 -13.98 6.22 3.01
C ALA A 173 -13.66 7.32 4.03
N PRO A 174 -14.44 7.53 5.12
CA PRO A 174 -14.08 8.50 6.15
C PRO A 174 -12.78 8.17 6.89
N ASN A 175 -12.34 6.90 6.86
CA ASN A 175 -11.12 6.41 7.48
C ASN A 175 -9.97 6.24 6.48
N CYS A 176 -10.04 6.92 5.34
CA CYS A 176 -9.01 6.95 4.32
C CYS A 176 -8.58 8.39 4.04
N HIS A 177 -7.28 8.62 3.86
CA HIS A 177 -6.74 9.90 3.43
C HIS A 177 -7.04 10.17 1.94
N GLN A 178 -7.25 9.10 1.17
CA GLN A 178 -7.53 9.17 -0.25
C GLN A 178 -8.33 7.94 -0.68
N THR A 179 -9.36 8.16 -1.52
CA THR A 179 -10.15 7.11 -2.15
C THR A 179 -10.29 7.40 -3.64
N ASP A 180 -9.80 6.52 -4.49
CA ASP A 180 -9.85 6.69 -5.95
C ASP A 180 -10.41 5.46 -6.65
N VAL A 181 -11.04 5.71 -7.80
CA VAL A 181 -11.34 4.64 -8.77
C VAL A 181 -10.03 4.22 -9.45
N CYS A 182 -9.76 2.92 -9.46
CA CYS A 182 -8.55 2.36 -10.05
C CYS A 182 -8.86 1.09 -10.86
N ASN A 183 -9.22 1.26 -12.11
CA ASN A 183 -9.61 0.17 -13.03
C ASN A 183 -8.88 0.23 -14.39
N SER A 184 -7.83 1.02 -14.50
CA SER A 184 -7.02 1.15 -15.71
C SER A 184 -5.55 1.39 -15.40
N LEU A 185 -4.65 1.08 -16.35
CA LEU A 185 -3.22 1.32 -16.23
C LEU A 185 -2.91 2.81 -15.97
N THR A 186 -3.61 3.71 -16.64
CA THR A 186 -3.45 5.17 -16.43
C THR A 186 -3.75 5.58 -14.99
N HIS A 187 -4.76 4.96 -14.36
CA HIS A 187 -5.04 5.20 -12.94
C HIS A 187 -3.90 4.70 -12.05
N LEU A 188 -3.34 3.52 -12.35
CA LEU A 188 -2.20 2.96 -11.61
C LEU A 188 -0.96 3.84 -11.73
N GLU A 189 -0.59 4.23 -12.95
CA GLU A 189 0.57 5.10 -13.20
C GLU A 189 0.47 6.40 -12.40
N ARG A 190 -0.72 7.02 -12.36
CA ARG A 190 -0.97 8.22 -11.57
C ARG A 190 -0.76 7.98 -10.08
N VAL A 191 -1.25 6.85 -9.55
CA VAL A 191 -1.08 6.51 -8.13
C VAL A 191 0.39 6.28 -7.80
N VAL A 192 1.11 5.50 -8.62
CA VAL A 192 2.55 5.25 -8.44
C VAL A 192 3.34 6.55 -8.50
N ALA A 193 3.08 7.41 -9.50
CA ALA A 193 3.76 8.70 -9.62
C ALA A 193 3.55 9.59 -8.40
N ASN A 194 2.33 9.60 -7.84
CA ASN A 194 2.04 10.33 -6.62
C ASN A 194 2.77 9.73 -5.40
N LEU A 195 2.80 8.41 -5.26
CA LEU A 195 3.53 7.75 -4.17
C LEU A 195 5.02 8.09 -4.21
N LEU A 196 5.63 8.07 -5.39
CA LEU A 196 7.05 8.39 -5.56
C LEU A 196 7.36 9.87 -5.26
N ARG A 197 6.47 10.81 -5.61
CA ARG A 197 6.63 12.24 -5.27
C ARG A 197 6.63 12.48 -3.76
N PHE A 198 5.90 11.70 -3.00
CA PHE A 198 5.86 11.82 -1.54
C PHE A 198 6.96 11.01 -0.84
N ALA A 199 7.69 10.19 -1.59
CA ALA A 199 8.86 9.46 -1.13
C ALA A 199 10.17 10.27 -1.24
N SER A 200 10.13 11.36 -2.00
CA SER A 200 11.24 12.33 -2.16
C SER A 200 11.16 13.43 -1.12
#